data_ffd4be1492632962c432310eaaa15bff
#
_entry.id   ffd4be1492632962c432310eaaa15bff
#
_cell.length_a   1.000
_cell.length_b   1.000
_cell.length_c   1.000
_cell.angle_alpha   90.00
_cell.angle_beta   90.00
_cell.angle_gamma   90.00
#
_symmetry.space_group_name_H-M   'P 1'
#
loop_
_entity.id
_entity.type
_entity.pdbx_description
1 polymer ?
#
loop_
_entity_poly.entity_id
_entity_poly.type
_entity_poly.pdbx_seq_one_letter_code
_entity_poly.pdbx_strand_id
1 'polypeptide(L)'
;MVGEAKNTSLLRHVRGGGHTAGQANDSAIRLHGVVNGFGGKVIHDHIDLDVRRGEVLGVVGGSGAGKSVLLRSIIGLIRPIEGTVEVFGRPTSGDIEGGAMRQLEMRWGVLFQEGALFSSQTVTENIQVPLREYTEMSQSLMDEIAAMKLNMVGLPPDAGNKYPSELSGGMKKRAGLARALALDPELLFLDEPTAGLDPISANQFDELIRQLQKALGLTVFMVTHDIDTLRAVTDRIAVLVNRKLVIGTIAELRKSDDPWIKDYFSGVRGRAALADVTN
;
A
#
# COMPACT_ATOMS: atom_id res chain seq x y z
N MET A 1 21.09 -73.76 12.81
CA MET A 1 21.37 -73.80 11.35
C MET A 1 20.59 -72.65 10.75
N VAL A 2 21.18 -71.50 10.66
CA VAL A 2 21.82 -70.85 9.50
C VAL A 2 20.84 -70.55 8.36
N GLY A 3 20.70 -69.35 8.12
CA GLY A 3 20.02 -68.80 6.95
C GLY A 3 20.13 -67.30 6.87
N GLU A 4 21.30 -66.78 6.46
CA GLU A 4 21.50 -65.38 6.04
C GLU A 4 20.74 -65.06 4.78
N ALA A 5 20.06 -63.95 4.76
CA ALA A 5 19.59 -63.34 3.52
C ALA A 5 20.04 -61.87 3.45
N LYS A 6 20.90 -61.64 2.48
CA LYS A 6 21.48 -60.34 2.08
C LYS A 6 20.36 -59.40 1.63
N ASN A 7 20.35 -58.20 2.13
CA ASN A 7 19.49 -57.14 1.70
C ASN A 7 20.32 -56.10 0.92
N THR A 8 20.03 -56.01 -0.37
CA THR A 8 20.69 -55.11 -1.33
C THR A 8 19.92 -53.80 -1.43
N SER A 9 20.62 -52.74 -1.19
CA SER A 9 20.16 -51.35 -1.25
C SER A 9 19.59 -50.93 -2.63
N LEU A 10 18.49 -50.20 -2.61
CA LEU A 10 18.06 -49.37 -3.71
C LEU A 10 17.86 -47.93 -3.21
N LEU A 11 18.93 -47.15 -3.37
CA LEU A 11 18.91 -45.70 -3.23
C LEU A 11 18.09 -45.12 -4.41
N ARG A 12 16.90 -44.63 -4.12
CA ARG A 12 16.18 -43.74 -5.03
C ARG A 12 16.43 -42.29 -4.59
N HIS A 13 17.06 -41.54 -5.48
CA HIS A 13 17.19 -40.10 -5.43
C HIS A 13 15.80 -39.45 -5.40
N VAL A 14 15.40 -38.91 -4.26
CA VAL A 14 14.34 -37.90 -4.17
C VAL A 14 15.05 -36.56 -4.24
N ARG A 15 14.92 -35.88 -5.37
CA ARG A 15 15.29 -34.48 -5.51
C ARG A 15 14.37 -33.67 -4.58
N GLY A 16 14.92 -33.19 -3.51
CA GLY A 16 14.26 -32.27 -2.58
C GLY A 16 14.12 -30.93 -3.24
N GLY A 17 12.91 -30.57 -3.61
CA GLY A 17 12.49 -29.18 -3.77
C GLY A 17 12.28 -28.61 -2.36
N GLY A 18 13.32 -28.04 -1.77
CA GLY A 18 13.22 -27.32 -0.51
C GLY A 18 12.46 -26.01 -0.73
N HIS A 19 11.15 -26.04 -0.56
CA HIS A 19 10.41 -24.83 -0.27
C HIS A 19 10.64 -24.52 1.21
N THR A 20 11.44 -23.48 1.45
CA THR A 20 11.69 -22.96 2.79
C THR A 20 10.38 -22.37 3.34
N ALA A 21 9.76 -23.08 4.26
CA ALA A 21 8.54 -22.69 4.97
C ALA A 21 8.70 -21.43 5.85
N GLY A 22 9.87 -20.74 5.80
CA GLY A 22 10.17 -19.53 6.57
C GLY A 22 9.82 -18.21 5.88
N GLN A 23 9.54 -18.19 4.56
CA GLN A 23 9.28 -16.93 3.82
C GLN A 23 7.79 -16.61 3.61
N ALA A 24 6.89 -17.54 3.90
CA ALA A 24 5.46 -17.36 3.66
C ALA A 24 4.77 -16.39 4.65
N ASN A 25 5.40 -16.04 5.76
CA ASN A 25 4.78 -15.28 6.85
C ASN A 25 5.21 -13.80 6.92
N ASP A 26 6.09 -13.35 6.05
CA ASP A 26 6.65 -11.97 6.06
C ASP A 26 6.02 -11.05 5.02
N SER A 27 5.05 -11.55 4.24
CA SER A 27 4.35 -10.79 3.21
C SER A 27 3.11 -10.11 3.76
N ALA A 28 2.97 -8.80 3.52
CA ALA A 28 1.77 -8.05 3.84
C ALA A 28 0.72 -8.14 2.72
N ILE A 29 1.18 -8.09 1.45
CA ILE A 29 0.32 -8.23 0.28
C ILE A 29 0.96 -9.25 -0.66
N ARG A 30 0.17 -10.16 -1.21
CA ARG A 30 0.60 -11.09 -2.26
C ARG A 30 -0.43 -11.14 -3.37
N LEU A 31 0.03 -10.95 -4.60
CA LEU A 31 -0.74 -11.16 -5.81
C LEU A 31 -0.09 -12.30 -6.58
N HIS A 32 -0.89 -13.21 -7.09
CA HIS A 32 -0.42 -14.29 -7.95
C HIS A 32 -1.27 -14.42 -9.19
N GLY A 33 -0.64 -14.19 -10.36
CA GLY A 33 -1.27 -14.32 -11.68
C GLY A 33 -2.50 -13.43 -11.88
N VAL A 34 -2.54 -12.22 -11.27
CA VAL A 34 -3.75 -11.38 -11.27
C VAL A 34 -4.00 -10.78 -12.64
N VAL A 35 -5.19 -11.05 -13.18
CA VAL A 35 -5.72 -10.44 -14.40
C VAL A 35 -6.90 -9.55 -14.06
N ASN A 36 -6.81 -8.27 -14.42
CA ASN A 36 -7.90 -7.31 -14.31
C ASN A 36 -8.29 -6.77 -15.68
N GLY A 37 -9.57 -6.51 -15.88
CA GLY A 37 -10.07 -5.94 -17.12
C GLY A 37 -11.52 -5.48 -17.01
N PHE A 38 -11.94 -4.65 -17.96
CA PHE A 38 -13.31 -4.15 -18.08
C PHE A 38 -13.73 -4.12 -19.55
N GLY A 39 -14.96 -4.55 -19.84
CA GLY A 39 -15.52 -4.48 -21.19
C GLY A 39 -14.68 -5.21 -22.25
N GLY A 40 -14.07 -6.34 -21.89
CA GLY A 40 -13.21 -7.11 -22.79
C GLY A 40 -11.78 -6.56 -22.96
N LYS A 41 -11.44 -5.44 -22.32
CA LYS A 41 -10.07 -4.86 -22.34
C LYS A 41 -9.31 -5.30 -21.09
N VAL A 42 -8.21 -6.02 -21.28
CA VAL A 42 -7.28 -6.40 -20.21
C VAL A 42 -6.45 -5.17 -19.79
N ILE A 43 -6.43 -4.90 -18.50
CA ILE A 43 -5.65 -3.80 -17.88
C ILE A 43 -4.39 -4.35 -17.22
N HIS A 44 -4.53 -5.45 -16.47
CA HIS A 44 -3.42 -6.19 -15.87
C HIS A 44 -3.39 -7.59 -16.45
N ASP A 45 -2.20 -8.05 -16.78
CA ASP A 45 -1.97 -9.32 -17.47
C ASP A 45 -1.01 -10.19 -16.63
N HIS A 46 -1.58 -11.08 -15.81
CA HIS A 46 -0.87 -12.01 -14.91
C HIS A 46 0.15 -11.28 -14.02
N ILE A 47 -0.36 -10.35 -13.19
CA ILE A 47 0.45 -9.59 -12.23
C ILE A 47 0.83 -10.49 -11.05
N ASP A 48 2.14 -10.59 -10.78
CA ASP A 48 2.69 -11.13 -9.55
C ASP A 48 3.30 -9.98 -8.74
N LEU A 49 3.01 -9.93 -7.44
CA LEU A 49 3.54 -8.92 -6.52
C LEU A 49 3.66 -9.51 -5.12
N ASP A 50 4.77 -9.23 -4.46
CA ASP A 50 4.97 -9.49 -3.04
C ASP A 50 5.42 -8.19 -2.35
N VAL A 51 4.63 -7.74 -1.36
CA VAL A 51 4.92 -6.58 -0.52
C VAL A 51 5.30 -7.07 0.86
N ARG A 52 6.49 -6.74 1.31
CA ARG A 52 7.02 -7.19 2.61
C ARG A 52 6.40 -6.40 3.75
N ARG A 53 6.29 -7.01 4.92
CA ARG A 53 5.88 -6.28 6.12
C ARG A 53 6.88 -5.18 6.45
N GLY A 54 6.37 -4.01 6.83
CA GLY A 54 7.19 -2.86 7.22
C GLY A 54 7.88 -2.13 6.06
N GLU A 55 7.69 -2.54 4.79
CA GLU A 55 8.23 -1.77 3.66
C GLU A 55 7.27 -0.69 3.17
N VAL A 56 7.82 0.31 2.50
CA VAL A 56 7.09 1.27 1.69
C VAL A 56 7.29 0.92 0.22
N LEU A 57 6.25 0.36 -0.41
CA LEU A 57 6.22 0.08 -1.84
C LEU A 57 5.54 1.23 -2.58
N GLY A 58 6.26 1.89 -3.50
CA GLY A 58 5.69 2.85 -4.45
C GLY A 58 5.18 2.15 -5.70
N VAL A 59 4.02 2.57 -6.23
CA VAL A 59 3.47 2.07 -7.50
C VAL A 59 3.37 3.22 -8.48
N VAL A 60 4.05 3.09 -9.61
CA VAL A 60 4.08 4.09 -10.68
C VAL A 60 3.67 3.50 -12.01
N GLY A 61 3.39 4.35 -12.97
CA GLY A 61 3.03 3.96 -14.33
C GLY A 61 2.36 5.11 -15.07
N GLY A 62 2.26 5.02 -16.37
CA GLY A 62 1.62 6.04 -17.20
C GLY A 62 0.16 6.31 -16.82
N SER A 63 -0.39 7.41 -17.31
CA SER A 63 -1.82 7.70 -17.14
C SER A 63 -2.65 6.57 -17.77
N GLY A 64 -3.66 6.08 -17.05
CA GLY A 64 -4.48 4.96 -17.50
C GLY A 64 -3.81 3.57 -17.43
N ALA A 65 -2.60 3.43 -16.90
CA ALA A 65 -1.92 2.14 -16.76
C ALA A 65 -2.64 1.15 -15.81
N GLY A 66 -3.58 1.64 -14.97
CA GLY A 66 -4.36 0.79 -14.08
C GLY A 66 -3.93 0.82 -12.60
N LYS A 67 -3.07 1.76 -12.18
CA LYS A 67 -2.58 1.85 -10.78
C LYS A 67 -3.71 1.82 -9.74
N SER A 68 -4.74 2.66 -9.91
CA SER A 68 -5.89 2.68 -8.99
C SER A 68 -6.76 1.41 -9.11
N VAL A 69 -6.77 0.74 -10.28
CA VAL A 69 -7.42 -0.56 -10.44
C VAL A 69 -6.68 -1.61 -9.63
N LEU A 70 -5.34 -1.61 -9.66
CA LEU A 70 -4.52 -2.51 -8.86
C LEU A 70 -4.78 -2.34 -7.36
N LEU A 71 -4.72 -1.09 -6.87
CA LEU A 71 -5.02 -0.77 -5.47
C LEU A 71 -6.43 -1.25 -5.09
N ARG A 72 -7.46 -0.94 -5.90
CA ARG A 72 -8.83 -1.36 -5.63
C ARG A 72 -9.01 -2.88 -5.66
N SER A 73 -8.24 -3.60 -6.47
CA SER A 73 -8.25 -5.06 -6.47
C SER A 73 -7.63 -5.61 -5.17
N ILE A 74 -6.56 -4.99 -4.67
CA ILE A 74 -5.91 -5.42 -3.43
C ILE A 74 -6.84 -5.26 -2.23
N ILE A 75 -7.57 -4.14 -2.13
CA ILE A 75 -8.53 -3.89 -1.04
C ILE A 75 -9.91 -4.55 -1.26
N GLY A 76 -10.06 -5.40 -2.29
CA GLY A 76 -11.27 -6.16 -2.53
C GLY A 76 -12.44 -5.41 -3.18
N LEU A 77 -12.25 -4.13 -3.59
CA LEU A 77 -13.29 -3.33 -4.28
C LEU A 77 -13.50 -3.73 -5.75
N ILE A 78 -12.52 -4.40 -6.35
CA ILE A 78 -12.59 -4.95 -7.70
C ILE A 78 -12.17 -6.41 -7.63
N ARG A 79 -13.03 -7.31 -8.10
CA ARG A 79 -12.70 -8.73 -8.20
C ARG A 79 -11.85 -8.95 -9.46
N PRO A 80 -10.66 -9.57 -9.36
CA PRO A 80 -9.88 -9.99 -10.51
C PRO A 80 -10.64 -10.98 -11.39
N ILE A 81 -10.34 -10.97 -12.69
CA ILE A 81 -10.88 -11.98 -13.65
C ILE A 81 -10.19 -13.32 -13.38
N GLU A 82 -8.87 -13.30 -13.14
CA GLU A 82 -8.05 -14.47 -12.84
C GLU A 82 -7.02 -14.13 -11.74
N GLY A 83 -6.46 -15.16 -11.13
CA GLY A 83 -5.44 -15.06 -10.11
C GLY A 83 -6.01 -14.84 -8.71
N THR A 84 -5.09 -14.64 -7.75
CA THR A 84 -5.43 -14.47 -6.33
C THR A 84 -4.80 -13.22 -5.76
N VAL A 85 -5.50 -12.59 -4.83
CA VAL A 85 -5.04 -11.45 -4.04
C VAL A 85 -5.17 -11.81 -2.57
N GLU A 86 -4.07 -11.72 -1.85
CA GLU A 86 -4.02 -11.96 -0.40
C GLU A 86 -3.44 -10.75 0.32
N VAL A 87 -4.04 -10.42 1.46
CA VAL A 87 -3.49 -9.46 2.43
C VAL A 87 -3.34 -10.17 3.77
N PHE A 88 -2.13 -10.13 4.31
CA PHE A 88 -1.75 -10.89 5.52
C PHE A 88 -2.08 -12.39 5.44
N GLY A 89 -1.91 -12.98 4.24
CA GLY A 89 -2.19 -14.40 3.97
C GLY A 89 -3.68 -14.75 3.93
N ARG A 90 -4.58 -13.77 3.85
CA ARG A 90 -6.02 -13.95 3.69
C ARG A 90 -6.48 -13.40 2.35
N PRO A 91 -7.33 -14.11 1.60
CA PRO A 91 -7.87 -13.61 0.34
C PRO A 91 -8.71 -12.35 0.57
N THR A 92 -8.68 -11.40 -0.38
CA THR A 92 -9.50 -10.18 -0.36
C THR A 92 -10.67 -10.24 -1.35
N SER A 93 -10.80 -11.33 -2.11
CA SER A 93 -11.88 -11.52 -3.09
C SER A 93 -12.29 -13.00 -3.13
N GLY A 94 -13.55 -13.27 -3.50
CA GLY A 94 -14.13 -14.61 -3.54
C GLY A 94 -15.23 -14.78 -2.49
N ASP A 95 -15.58 -16.04 -2.20
CA ASP A 95 -16.57 -16.36 -1.18
C ASP A 95 -15.93 -16.30 0.22
N ILE A 96 -15.76 -15.06 0.72
CA ILE A 96 -15.21 -14.80 2.05
C ILE A 96 -16.38 -14.65 3.02
N GLU A 97 -16.36 -15.39 4.12
CA GLU A 97 -17.33 -15.17 5.20
C GLU A 97 -17.24 -13.72 5.66
N GLY A 98 -18.40 -13.01 5.73
CA GLY A 98 -18.44 -11.57 5.98
C GLY A 98 -17.68 -11.11 7.24
N GLY A 99 -17.64 -11.94 8.28
CA GLY A 99 -16.87 -11.67 9.48
C GLY A 99 -15.36 -11.69 9.28
N ALA A 100 -14.84 -12.55 8.41
CA ALA A 100 -13.41 -12.66 8.13
C ALA A 100 -12.90 -11.45 7.32
N MET A 101 -13.69 -10.95 6.37
CA MET A 101 -13.35 -9.74 5.62
C MET A 101 -13.35 -8.51 6.52
N ARG A 102 -14.36 -8.33 7.37
CA ARG A 102 -14.45 -7.24 8.35
C ARG A 102 -13.21 -7.20 9.28
N GLN A 103 -12.75 -8.36 9.78
CA GLN A 103 -11.53 -8.45 10.57
C GLN A 103 -10.28 -8.05 9.79
N LEU A 104 -10.23 -8.34 8.50
CA LEU A 104 -9.12 -7.97 7.64
C LEU A 104 -9.12 -6.47 7.35
N GLU A 105 -10.29 -5.89 7.08
CA GLU A 105 -10.47 -4.45 6.82
C GLU A 105 -10.02 -3.57 7.99
N MET A 106 -10.18 -4.02 9.23
CA MET A 106 -9.68 -3.31 10.42
C MET A 106 -8.14 -3.20 10.45
N ARG A 107 -7.42 -4.03 9.70
CA ARG A 107 -5.95 -4.07 9.70
C ARG A 107 -5.31 -3.16 8.66
N TRP A 108 -6.12 -2.50 7.83
CA TRP A 108 -5.61 -1.51 6.89
C TRP A 108 -6.36 -0.19 6.95
N GLY A 109 -5.67 0.89 6.58
CA GLY A 109 -6.25 2.19 6.35
C GLY A 109 -6.09 2.61 4.90
N VAL A 110 -6.99 3.43 4.40
CA VAL A 110 -6.94 3.93 3.01
C VAL A 110 -7.05 5.46 3.00
N LEU A 111 -6.06 6.11 2.38
CA LEU A 111 -6.10 7.52 2.02
C LEU A 111 -6.30 7.65 0.51
N PHE A 112 -7.49 8.06 0.08
CA PHE A 112 -7.79 8.34 -1.33
C PHE A 112 -7.30 9.74 -1.74
N GLN A 113 -7.17 9.96 -3.05
CA GLN A 113 -6.53 11.10 -3.67
C GLN A 113 -6.93 12.47 -3.10
N GLU A 114 -8.20 12.72 -2.80
CA GLU A 114 -8.68 13.99 -2.23
C GLU A 114 -8.93 13.95 -0.72
N GLY A 115 -8.40 12.92 -0.03
CA GLY A 115 -8.70 12.64 1.37
C GLY A 115 -10.07 11.97 1.58
N ALA A 116 -10.99 12.10 0.62
CA ALA A 116 -12.35 11.53 0.63
C ALA A 116 -13.09 11.72 1.95
N LEU A 117 -12.96 12.90 2.57
CA LEU A 117 -13.65 13.25 3.80
C LEU A 117 -15.15 13.48 3.52
N PHE A 118 -15.97 13.05 4.46
CA PHE A 118 -17.40 13.35 4.43
C PHE A 118 -17.61 14.85 4.69
N SER A 119 -18.10 15.57 3.69
CA SER A 119 -18.24 17.03 3.72
C SER A 119 -19.22 17.55 4.77
N SER A 120 -20.18 16.74 5.17
CA SER A 120 -21.19 17.05 6.18
C SER A 120 -20.74 16.73 7.63
N GLN A 121 -19.53 16.22 7.81
CA GLN A 121 -18.96 15.84 9.10
C GLN A 121 -17.75 16.71 9.40
N THR A 122 -17.52 17.02 10.67
CA THR A 122 -16.29 17.63 11.16
C THR A 122 -15.08 16.70 10.99
N VAL A 123 -13.88 17.20 11.16
CA VAL A 123 -12.65 16.38 11.10
C VAL A 123 -12.68 15.30 12.19
N THR A 124 -13.07 15.63 13.41
CA THR A 124 -13.23 14.65 14.50
C THR A 124 -14.21 13.55 14.11
N GLU A 125 -15.38 13.91 13.62
CA GLU A 125 -16.39 12.94 13.18
C GLU A 125 -15.91 12.07 12.02
N ASN A 126 -15.16 12.63 11.08
CA ASN A 126 -14.53 11.87 9.99
C ASN A 126 -13.52 10.82 10.51
N ILE A 127 -12.68 11.19 11.49
CA ILE A 127 -11.74 10.26 12.12
C ILE A 127 -12.48 9.14 12.86
N GLN A 128 -13.64 9.43 13.44
CA GLN A 128 -14.45 8.47 14.17
C GLN A 128 -15.25 7.50 13.28
N VAL A 129 -15.41 7.78 11.98
CA VAL A 129 -16.17 6.89 11.08
C VAL A 129 -15.72 5.44 11.17
N PRO A 130 -14.42 5.08 11.02
CA PRO A 130 -14.00 3.70 11.16
C PRO A 130 -14.23 3.14 12.57
N LEU A 131 -14.08 3.94 13.61
CA LEU A 131 -14.32 3.50 14.99
C LEU A 131 -15.79 3.13 15.21
N ARG A 132 -16.73 3.94 14.74
CA ARG A 132 -18.17 3.65 14.80
C ARG A 132 -18.56 2.42 14.00
N GLU A 133 -17.95 2.24 12.83
CA GLU A 133 -18.27 1.14 11.92
C GLU A 133 -17.77 -0.21 12.45
N TYR A 134 -16.56 -0.24 13.01
CA TYR A 134 -15.88 -1.49 13.31
C TYR A 134 -15.83 -1.83 14.80
N THR A 135 -16.20 -0.90 15.70
CA THR A 135 -16.09 -1.09 17.15
C THR A 135 -17.37 -0.68 17.89
N GLU A 136 -17.48 -1.07 19.14
CA GLU A 136 -18.55 -0.66 20.06
C GLU A 136 -18.02 0.31 21.14
N MET A 137 -17.06 1.17 20.79
CA MET A 137 -16.46 2.12 21.72
C MET A 137 -17.46 3.20 22.16
N SER A 138 -17.32 3.68 23.41
CA SER A 138 -18.06 4.84 23.86
C SER A 138 -17.67 6.11 23.11
N GLN A 139 -18.58 7.09 23.03
CA GLN A 139 -18.31 8.37 22.37
C GLN A 139 -17.07 9.06 22.98
N SER A 140 -16.95 9.07 24.32
CA SER A 140 -15.80 9.68 25.01
C SER A 140 -14.48 9.06 24.57
N LEU A 141 -14.40 7.73 24.44
CA LEU A 141 -13.19 7.05 23.99
C LEU A 141 -12.88 7.37 22.51
N MET A 142 -13.90 7.44 21.65
CA MET A 142 -13.73 7.83 20.25
C MET A 142 -13.24 9.29 20.13
N ASP A 143 -13.69 10.20 21.01
CA ASP A 143 -13.24 11.59 21.04
C ASP A 143 -11.75 11.67 21.42
N GLU A 144 -11.32 10.91 22.42
CA GLU A 144 -9.91 10.82 22.84
C GLU A 144 -9.01 10.26 21.73
N ILE A 145 -9.44 9.16 21.07
CA ILE A 145 -8.72 8.58 19.94
C ILE A 145 -8.62 9.59 18.79
N ALA A 146 -9.71 10.26 18.44
CA ALA A 146 -9.71 11.25 17.38
C ALA A 146 -8.76 12.41 17.67
N ALA A 147 -8.72 12.92 18.90
CA ALA A 147 -7.78 13.96 19.33
C ALA A 147 -6.32 13.48 19.24
N MET A 148 -6.06 12.24 19.65
CA MET A 148 -4.74 11.63 19.53
C MET A 148 -4.31 11.50 18.05
N LYS A 149 -5.20 11.03 17.16
CA LYS A 149 -4.91 10.89 15.73
C LYS A 149 -4.71 12.23 15.04
N LEU A 150 -5.47 13.26 15.40
CA LEU A 150 -5.26 14.65 14.98
C LEU A 150 -3.85 15.13 15.30
N ASN A 151 -3.43 14.95 16.54
CA ASN A 151 -2.07 15.34 16.96
C ASN A 151 -0.99 14.53 16.23
N MET A 152 -1.20 13.23 16.07
CA MET A 152 -0.28 12.32 15.38
C MET A 152 0.05 12.77 13.94
N VAL A 153 -0.94 13.34 13.23
CA VAL A 153 -0.74 13.85 11.86
C VAL A 153 -0.33 15.34 11.82
N GLY A 154 -0.07 15.97 12.99
CA GLY A 154 0.36 17.35 13.10
C GLY A 154 -0.73 18.37 12.77
N LEU A 155 -2.00 18.05 13.01
CA LEU A 155 -3.10 19.01 12.94
C LEU A 155 -3.29 19.67 14.31
N PRO A 156 -3.59 21.00 14.36
CA PRO A 156 -3.88 21.67 15.60
C PRO A 156 -5.25 21.19 16.17
N PRO A 157 -5.44 21.22 17.51
CA PRO A 157 -6.65 20.71 18.15
C PRO A 157 -7.96 21.34 17.63
N ASP A 158 -7.94 22.62 17.29
CA ASP A 158 -9.09 23.36 16.75
C ASP A 158 -9.53 22.85 15.37
N ALA A 159 -8.64 22.20 14.63
CA ALA A 159 -8.98 21.57 13.36
C ALA A 159 -10.04 20.46 13.50
N GLY A 160 -10.14 19.82 14.67
CA GLY A 160 -11.10 18.77 14.93
C GLY A 160 -12.56 19.21 14.74
N ASN A 161 -12.85 20.46 15.06
CA ASN A 161 -14.20 21.04 14.97
C ASN A 161 -14.53 21.63 13.58
N LYS A 162 -13.56 21.69 12.67
CA LYS A 162 -13.74 22.24 11.32
C LYS A 162 -14.34 21.23 10.37
N TYR A 163 -15.09 21.72 9.41
CA TYR A 163 -15.55 20.93 8.27
C TYR A 163 -14.46 20.87 7.18
N PRO A 164 -14.49 19.87 6.30
CA PRO A 164 -13.52 19.77 5.21
C PRO A 164 -13.42 21.01 4.32
N SER A 165 -14.51 21.76 4.14
CA SER A 165 -14.54 23.01 3.36
C SER A 165 -13.67 24.14 3.97
N GLU A 166 -13.41 24.08 5.28
CA GLU A 166 -12.65 25.09 6.03
C GLU A 166 -11.15 24.77 6.10
N LEU A 167 -10.72 23.62 5.53
CA LEU A 167 -9.36 23.14 5.58
C LEU A 167 -8.58 23.49 4.30
N SER A 168 -7.29 23.78 4.44
CA SER A 168 -6.36 23.78 3.31
C SER A 168 -6.21 22.38 2.71
N GLY A 169 -5.67 22.27 1.46
CA GLY A 169 -5.42 20.99 0.81
C GLY A 169 -4.55 20.06 1.67
N GLY A 170 -3.47 20.58 2.24
CA GLY A 170 -2.59 19.82 3.13
C GLY A 170 -3.30 19.37 4.42
N MET A 171 -4.13 20.22 5.03
CA MET A 171 -4.92 19.84 6.20
C MET A 171 -5.95 18.75 5.86
N LYS A 172 -6.60 18.79 4.69
CA LYS A 172 -7.51 17.72 4.24
C LYS A 172 -6.80 16.38 4.10
N LYS A 173 -5.59 16.38 3.52
CA LYS A 173 -4.77 15.17 3.41
C LYS A 173 -4.38 14.61 4.78
N ARG A 174 -3.95 15.46 5.71
CA ARG A 174 -3.63 15.07 7.09
C ARG A 174 -4.86 14.53 7.84
N ALA A 175 -6.02 15.14 7.69
CA ALA A 175 -7.27 14.65 8.28
C ALA A 175 -7.69 13.29 7.69
N GLY A 176 -7.57 13.11 6.37
CA GLY A 176 -7.78 11.82 5.72
C GLY A 176 -6.80 10.73 6.20
N LEU A 177 -5.54 11.11 6.44
CA LEU A 177 -4.53 10.22 7.02
C LEU A 177 -4.88 9.85 8.47
N ALA A 178 -5.31 10.82 9.30
CA ALA A 178 -5.76 10.56 10.66
C ALA A 178 -6.91 9.57 10.69
N ARG A 179 -7.89 9.69 9.79
CA ARG A 179 -8.98 8.74 9.62
C ARG A 179 -8.48 7.36 9.21
N ALA A 180 -7.54 7.29 8.25
CA ALA A 180 -6.96 6.03 7.82
C ALA A 180 -6.21 5.30 8.93
N LEU A 181 -5.67 6.05 9.91
CA LEU A 181 -4.96 5.53 11.07
C LEU A 181 -5.85 5.25 12.29
N ALA A 182 -7.17 5.51 12.22
CA ALA A 182 -8.06 5.48 13.38
C ALA A 182 -8.10 4.12 14.10
N LEU A 183 -8.02 3.02 13.36
CA LEU A 183 -8.06 1.64 13.89
C LEU A 183 -6.66 1.04 14.16
N ASP A 184 -5.60 1.84 14.20
CA ASP A 184 -4.20 1.37 14.34
C ASP A 184 -3.83 0.26 13.33
N PRO A 185 -3.97 0.54 12.02
CA PRO A 185 -3.75 -0.47 10.99
C PRO A 185 -2.27 -0.90 10.93
N GLU A 186 -2.03 -2.12 10.40
CA GLU A 186 -0.68 -2.61 10.07
C GLU A 186 -0.27 -2.23 8.63
N LEU A 187 -1.25 -1.92 7.77
CA LEU A 187 -1.05 -1.61 6.35
C LEU A 187 -1.77 -0.31 5.99
N LEU A 188 -1.08 0.56 5.27
CA LEU A 188 -1.62 1.84 4.82
C LEU A 188 -1.59 1.91 3.29
N PHE A 189 -2.74 2.12 2.68
CA PHE A 189 -2.88 2.40 1.26
C PHE A 189 -2.99 3.91 1.03
N LEU A 190 -2.13 4.44 0.16
CA LEU A 190 -2.08 5.86 -0.19
C LEU A 190 -2.27 6.02 -1.70
N ASP A 191 -3.35 6.66 -2.12
CA ASP A 191 -3.60 6.96 -3.54
C ASP A 191 -3.32 8.45 -3.79
N GLU A 192 -2.20 8.75 -4.47
CA GLU A 192 -1.73 10.09 -4.79
C GLU A 192 -1.70 11.05 -3.58
N PRO A 193 -0.97 10.70 -2.51
CA PRO A 193 -1.07 11.39 -1.23
C PRO A 193 -0.63 12.86 -1.28
N THR A 194 0.34 13.20 -2.12
CA THR A 194 0.88 14.57 -2.26
C THR A 194 0.28 15.35 -3.44
N ALA A 195 -0.59 14.73 -4.25
CA ALA A 195 -1.20 15.39 -5.40
C ALA A 195 -1.98 16.66 -4.98
N GLY A 196 -1.71 17.76 -5.69
CA GLY A 196 -2.35 19.05 -5.44
C GLY A 196 -1.78 19.84 -4.27
N LEU A 197 -0.72 19.37 -3.64
CA LEU A 197 0.04 20.13 -2.65
C LEU A 197 1.13 20.97 -3.31
N ASP A 198 1.46 22.10 -2.68
CA ASP A 198 2.70 22.82 -3.02
C ASP A 198 3.94 21.98 -2.60
N PRO A 199 5.13 22.24 -3.18
CA PRO A 199 6.31 21.42 -2.91
C PRO A 199 6.71 21.33 -1.43
N ILE A 200 6.54 22.40 -0.66
CA ILE A 200 6.89 22.43 0.76
C ILE A 200 5.93 21.53 1.55
N SER A 201 4.63 21.67 1.29
CA SER A 201 3.59 20.85 1.91
C SER A 201 3.72 19.37 1.51
N ALA A 202 4.10 19.08 0.27
CA ALA A 202 4.35 17.71 -0.20
C ALA A 202 5.52 17.08 0.57
N ASN A 203 6.66 17.75 0.65
CA ASN A 203 7.82 17.27 1.41
C ASN A 203 7.49 17.03 2.89
N GLN A 204 6.75 17.94 3.53
CA GLN A 204 6.31 17.76 4.92
C GLN A 204 5.37 16.57 5.09
N PHE A 205 4.54 16.27 4.09
CA PHE A 205 3.64 15.12 4.12
C PHE A 205 4.42 13.81 3.92
N ASP A 206 5.40 13.80 3.02
CA ASP A 206 6.30 12.66 2.79
C ASP A 206 7.10 12.32 4.06
N GLU A 207 7.66 13.35 4.72
CA GLU A 207 8.37 13.18 5.99
C GLU A 207 7.45 12.61 7.08
N LEU A 208 6.22 13.12 7.19
CA LEU A 208 5.21 12.59 8.10
C LEU A 208 4.93 11.10 7.84
N ILE A 209 4.71 10.71 6.59
CA ILE A 209 4.50 9.29 6.21
C ILE A 209 5.70 8.44 6.65
N ARG A 210 6.93 8.90 6.38
CA ARG A 210 8.14 8.16 6.74
C ARG A 210 8.33 8.04 8.26
N GLN A 211 8.01 9.10 9.01
CA GLN A 211 8.04 9.08 10.47
C GLN A 211 7.01 8.10 11.05
N LEU A 212 5.76 8.16 10.58
CA LEU A 212 4.70 7.26 11.01
C LEU A 212 5.01 5.80 10.66
N GLN A 213 5.51 5.54 9.45
CA GLN A 213 5.89 4.20 9.02
C GLN A 213 6.94 3.60 9.97
N LYS A 214 7.99 4.36 10.31
CA LYS A 214 9.05 3.90 11.21
C LYS A 214 8.56 3.75 12.66
N ALA A 215 7.79 4.71 13.16
CA ALA A 215 7.35 4.73 14.55
C ALA A 215 6.31 3.64 14.85
N LEU A 216 5.44 3.33 13.88
CA LEU A 216 4.34 2.38 14.04
C LEU A 216 4.64 1.02 13.37
N GLY A 217 5.76 0.87 12.67
CA GLY A 217 6.07 -0.35 11.92
C GLY A 217 5.12 -0.63 10.74
N LEU A 218 4.55 0.42 10.15
CA LEU A 218 3.55 0.29 9.09
C LEU A 218 4.15 -0.31 7.82
N THR A 219 3.38 -1.15 7.14
CA THR A 219 3.56 -1.42 5.72
C THR A 219 2.82 -0.35 4.92
N VAL A 220 3.42 0.19 3.87
CA VAL A 220 2.77 1.22 3.05
C VAL A 220 2.76 0.80 1.58
N PHE A 221 1.58 0.80 0.98
CA PHE A 221 1.38 0.66 -0.46
C PHE A 221 0.94 2.02 -1.02
N MET A 222 1.82 2.68 -1.77
CA MET A 222 1.60 4.05 -2.24
C MET A 222 1.51 4.10 -3.76
N VAL A 223 0.41 4.62 -4.28
CA VAL A 223 0.31 5.00 -5.70
C VAL A 223 0.69 6.47 -5.84
N THR A 224 1.68 6.78 -6.65
CA THR A 224 2.05 8.16 -6.96
C THR A 224 2.72 8.27 -8.34
N HIS A 225 2.75 9.46 -8.89
CA HIS A 225 3.53 9.79 -10.08
C HIS A 225 4.65 10.80 -9.78
N ASP A 226 4.82 11.17 -8.51
CA ASP A 226 5.84 12.12 -8.06
C ASP A 226 7.16 11.39 -7.75
N ILE A 227 8.22 11.74 -8.48
CA ILE A 227 9.54 11.13 -8.32
C ILE A 227 10.19 11.55 -7.00
N ASP A 228 9.96 12.76 -6.53
CA ASP A 228 10.54 13.25 -5.28
C ASP A 228 9.93 12.52 -4.08
N THR A 229 8.61 12.33 -4.08
CA THR A 229 7.91 11.46 -3.11
C THR A 229 8.48 10.03 -3.14
N LEU A 230 8.63 9.42 -4.32
CA LEU A 230 9.19 8.08 -4.43
C LEU A 230 10.58 7.96 -3.82
N ARG A 231 11.44 8.94 -4.05
CA ARG A 231 12.80 8.98 -3.49
C ARG A 231 12.82 9.16 -1.98
N ALA A 232 11.93 10.01 -1.48
CA ALA A 232 11.87 10.35 -0.05
C ALA A 232 11.36 9.19 0.80
N VAL A 233 10.36 8.45 0.31
CA VAL A 233 9.62 7.52 1.18
C VAL A 233 9.68 6.06 0.79
N THR A 234 10.00 5.68 -0.48
CA THR A 234 9.89 4.27 -0.89
C THR A 234 11.16 3.47 -0.66
N ASP A 235 10.99 2.18 -0.32
CA ASP A 235 12.08 1.20 -0.24
C ASP A 235 12.22 0.45 -1.58
N ARG A 236 11.09 0.10 -2.22
CA ARG A 236 11.01 -0.46 -3.57
C ARG A 236 9.91 0.22 -4.37
N ILE A 237 10.00 0.12 -5.69
CA ILE A 237 9.01 0.65 -6.62
C ILE A 237 8.56 -0.45 -7.56
N ALA A 238 7.25 -0.57 -7.75
CA ALA A 238 6.60 -1.39 -8.75
C ALA A 238 6.15 -0.49 -9.91
N VAL A 239 6.76 -0.67 -11.07
CA VAL A 239 6.44 0.08 -12.29
C VAL A 239 5.43 -0.70 -13.11
N LEU A 240 4.24 -0.14 -13.30
CA LEU A 240 3.20 -0.73 -14.13
C LEU A 240 3.37 -0.26 -15.58
N VAL A 241 3.94 -1.11 -16.40
CA VAL A 241 4.23 -0.88 -17.82
C VAL A 241 3.81 -2.09 -18.64
N ASN A 242 3.26 -1.87 -19.85
CA ASN A 242 2.79 -2.95 -20.73
C ASN A 242 1.88 -3.99 -20.02
N ARG A 243 1.03 -3.54 -19.11
CA ARG A 243 0.10 -4.35 -18.27
C ARG A 243 0.78 -5.31 -17.29
N LYS A 244 2.09 -5.19 -17.08
CA LYS A 244 2.92 -5.99 -16.17
C LYS A 244 3.61 -5.12 -15.14
N LEU A 245 4.13 -5.73 -14.08
CA LEU A 245 4.95 -5.05 -13.08
C LEU A 245 6.43 -5.35 -13.29
N VAL A 246 7.25 -4.29 -13.22
CA VAL A 246 8.70 -4.37 -13.05
C VAL A 246 9.01 -3.80 -11.67
N ILE A 247 9.64 -4.58 -10.79
CA ILE A 247 9.83 -4.22 -9.38
C ILE A 247 11.32 -4.11 -9.10
N GLY A 248 11.72 -3.05 -8.41
CA GLY A 248 13.09 -2.84 -7.99
C GLY A 248 13.28 -1.57 -7.17
N THR A 249 14.49 -1.33 -6.73
CA THR A 249 14.93 -0.04 -6.20
C THR A 249 15.08 0.97 -7.34
N ILE A 250 15.15 2.26 -7.02
CA ILE A 250 15.40 3.31 -8.03
C ILE A 250 16.70 3.03 -8.81
N ALA A 251 17.74 2.54 -8.10
CA ALA A 251 19.03 2.23 -8.71
C ALA A 251 18.97 1.07 -9.72
N GLU A 252 18.13 0.07 -9.45
CA GLU A 252 17.88 -1.07 -10.36
C GLU A 252 17.01 -0.65 -11.53
N LEU A 253 15.92 0.08 -11.28
CA LEU A 253 14.99 0.53 -12.32
C LEU A 253 15.63 1.48 -13.34
N ARG A 254 16.59 2.29 -12.92
CA ARG A 254 17.38 3.14 -13.83
C ARG A 254 18.23 2.34 -14.84
N LYS A 255 18.53 1.08 -14.56
CA LYS A 255 19.27 0.18 -15.45
C LYS A 255 18.35 -0.64 -16.36
N SER A 256 17.03 -0.44 -16.25
CA SER A 256 16.05 -1.15 -17.07
C SER A 256 16.23 -0.85 -18.55
N ASP A 257 16.04 -1.87 -19.39
CA ASP A 257 16.02 -1.72 -20.84
C ASP A 257 14.69 -1.21 -21.39
N ASP A 258 13.63 -1.20 -20.56
CA ASP A 258 12.33 -0.65 -20.95
C ASP A 258 12.44 0.86 -21.16
N PRO A 259 12.09 1.38 -22.36
CA PRO A 259 12.24 2.80 -22.70
C PRO A 259 11.45 3.71 -21.76
N TRP A 260 10.22 3.32 -21.37
CA TRP A 260 9.38 4.12 -20.50
C TRP A 260 9.99 4.25 -19.09
N ILE A 261 10.47 3.13 -18.53
CA ILE A 261 11.12 3.10 -17.21
C ILE A 261 12.38 3.96 -17.22
N LYS A 262 13.20 3.80 -18.27
CA LYS A 262 14.44 4.55 -18.43
C LYS A 262 14.18 6.06 -18.52
N ASP A 263 13.21 6.47 -19.33
CA ASP A 263 12.85 7.89 -19.49
C ASP A 263 12.26 8.47 -18.20
N TYR A 264 11.43 7.70 -17.49
CA TYR A 264 10.80 8.12 -16.24
C TYR A 264 11.85 8.41 -15.16
N PHE A 265 12.81 7.51 -14.94
CA PHE A 265 13.82 7.66 -13.87
C PHE A 265 15.09 8.41 -14.30
N SER A 266 15.35 8.61 -15.60
CA SER A 266 16.54 9.30 -16.13
C SER A 266 16.23 10.62 -16.84
N GLY A 267 14.96 10.98 -16.99
CA GLY A 267 14.49 12.22 -17.61
C GLY A 267 14.96 13.49 -16.87
N VAL A 268 14.67 14.67 -17.43
CA VAL A 268 15.12 15.96 -16.88
C VAL A 268 14.67 16.16 -15.43
N ARG A 269 13.43 15.75 -15.08
CA ARG A 269 12.92 15.76 -13.70
C ARG A 269 13.63 14.72 -12.82
N GLY A 270 13.91 13.52 -13.34
CA GLY A 270 14.70 12.50 -12.65
C GLY A 270 16.15 12.89 -12.40
N ARG A 271 16.76 13.73 -13.27
CA ARG A 271 18.15 14.23 -13.10
C ARG A 271 18.25 15.38 -12.11
N ALA A 272 17.32 16.32 -12.12
CA ALA A 272 17.30 17.44 -11.15
C ALA A 272 17.17 16.91 -9.71
N ALA A 273 16.27 15.96 -9.51
CA ALA A 273 16.07 15.30 -8.24
C ALA A 273 17.27 14.46 -7.76
N LEU A 274 18.27 14.15 -8.61
CA LEU A 274 19.42 13.30 -8.29
C LEU A 274 20.74 14.07 -8.06
N ALA A 275 20.77 15.35 -8.42
CA ALA A 275 21.97 16.19 -8.26
C ALA A 275 22.28 16.53 -6.78
N ASP A 276 21.26 16.49 -5.91
CA ASP A 276 21.41 16.89 -4.49
C ASP A 276 21.97 15.77 -3.58
N VAL A 277 22.30 14.58 -4.10
CA VAL A 277 22.80 13.45 -3.27
C VAL A 277 24.33 13.30 -3.35
N THR A 278 25.02 14.10 -4.18
CA THR A 278 26.48 14.00 -4.39
C THR A 278 27.26 15.19 -3.83
N ASN A 279 26.69 15.95 -2.91
CA ASN A 279 27.45 16.97 -2.13
C ASN A 279 27.44 16.64 -0.65
#